data_9fba44abf938f8dcafe36a98e5efc268
#
_entry.id   9fba44abf938f8dcafe36a98e5efc268
#
_cell.length_a   1.000
_cell.length_b   1.000
_cell.length_c   1.000
_cell.angle_alpha   90.00
_cell.angle_beta   90.00
_cell.angle_gamma   90.00
#
_symmetry.space_group_name_H-M   'P 1'
#
loop_
_entity.id
_entity.type
_entity.pdbx_description
1 polymer ?
#
loop_
_entity_poly.entity_id
_entity_poly.type
_entity_poly.pdbx_seq_one_letter_code
_entity_poly.pdbx_strand_id
1 'polypeptide(L)'
;MRDPLEGLTATGLIHTGASRERIPGRYVDLLDVAATRIRVNAPEASVYVYGSVATGAARSPQSDVDLLTVGLLSDRAASIGRSLSTDFSALCRGVEIAAAMEEDFQRADDEAYGGRVFLHHYCVRLAGPEIDRATSPFPGDRRAARGFNGDIADHLARWRQRLDDTDAEVLGRVAARKTLLAVAGLASVHDAVWTTDRSDAIQRWSQVHPDLADGLKELLDWSSQRSSATLVRLTHHLATTIERIADQFAADVGLWPT
;
A
#
# COMPACT_ATOMS: atom_id res chain seq x y z
N MET A 1 10.32 -0.76 4.74
CA MET A 1 11.61 0.01 4.69
C MET A 1 11.30 1.30 3.97
N ARG A 2 11.71 2.43 4.54
CA ARG A 2 11.42 3.76 4.01
C ARG A 2 12.09 3.95 2.65
N ASP A 3 11.37 4.52 1.69
CA ASP A 3 11.97 5.10 0.50
C ASP A 3 12.65 6.43 0.91
N PRO A 4 13.98 6.54 0.83
CA PRO A 4 14.68 7.75 1.28
C PRO A 4 14.41 8.97 0.41
N LEU A 5 13.81 8.78 -0.78
CA LEU A 5 13.47 9.86 -1.70
C LEU A 5 11.97 10.23 -1.65
N GLU A 6 11.17 9.55 -0.82
CA GLU A 6 9.76 9.88 -0.68
C GLU A 6 9.59 11.22 0.05
N GLY A 7 8.73 12.07 -0.50
CA GLY A 7 8.41 13.37 0.08
C GLY A 7 7.66 14.28 -0.88
N LEU A 8 7.78 15.59 -0.67
CA LEU A 8 7.25 16.62 -1.56
C LEU A 8 8.37 17.41 -2.21
N THR A 9 8.16 17.79 -3.45
CA THR A 9 8.96 18.84 -4.12
C THR A 9 8.70 20.21 -3.48
N ALA A 10 9.52 21.20 -3.81
CA ALA A 10 9.29 22.59 -3.36
C ALA A 10 7.96 23.19 -3.84
N THR A 11 7.32 22.57 -4.85
CA THR A 11 6.01 22.97 -5.37
C THR A 11 4.87 22.11 -4.82
N GLY A 12 5.12 21.26 -3.82
CA GLY A 12 4.11 20.44 -3.15
C GLY A 12 3.67 19.18 -3.94
N LEU A 13 4.44 18.80 -4.95
CA LEU A 13 4.16 17.58 -5.72
C LEU A 13 4.82 16.38 -5.06
N ILE A 14 4.15 15.21 -5.09
CA ILE A 14 4.68 13.95 -4.58
C ILE A 14 5.95 13.60 -5.35
N HIS A 15 6.96 13.15 -4.64
CA HIS A 15 8.20 12.60 -5.17
C HIS A 15 8.52 11.27 -4.49
N THR A 16 8.96 10.29 -5.26
CA THR A 16 9.36 8.96 -4.76
C THR A 16 10.63 8.49 -5.45
N GLY A 17 11.23 7.45 -4.91
CA GLY A 17 12.39 6.79 -5.51
C GLY A 17 12.05 5.64 -6.46
N ALA A 18 10.78 5.42 -6.79
CA ALA A 18 10.40 4.37 -7.72
C ALA A 18 10.88 4.69 -9.13
N SER A 19 11.83 3.92 -9.65
CA SER A 19 12.31 4.07 -11.02
C SER A 19 12.92 2.77 -11.55
N ARG A 20 12.96 2.62 -12.88
CA ARG A 20 13.51 1.43 -13.53
C ARG A 20 15.01 1.27 -13.25
N GLU A 21 15.73 2.35 -13.16
CA GLU A 21 17.18 2.39 -12.93
C GLU A 21 17.53 1.93 -11.50
N ARG A 22 16.60 1.99 -10.59
CA ARG A 22 16.79 1.58 -9.20
C ARG A 22 16.43 0.10 -8.94
N ILE A 23 15.80 -0.56 -9.89
CA ILE A 23 15.49 -1.99 -9.77
C ILE A 23 16.81 -2.77 -9.68
N PRO A 24 17.07 -3.51 -8.58
CA PRO A 24 18.32 -4.25 -8.48
C PRO A 24 18.38 -5.38 -9.52
N GLY A 25 19.51 -5.50 -10.24
CA GLY A 25 19.67 -6.42 -11.36
C GLY A 25 19.31 -7.89 -11.05
N ARG A 26 19.46 -8.32 -9.78
CA ARG A 26 19.07 -9.67 -9.32
C ARG A 26 17.57 -9.98 -9.47
N TYR A 27 16.69 -8.99 -9.55
CA TYR A 27 15.25 -9.20 -9.71
C TYR A 27 14.79 -9.17 -11.17
N VAL A 28 15.63 -8.79 -12.11
CA VAL A 28 15.25 -8.61 -13.53
C VAL A 28 14.65 -9.87 -14.12
N ASP A 29 15.31 -11.03 -13.94
CA ASP A 29 14.82 -12.31 -14.46
C ASP A 29 13.44 -12.68 -13.89
N LEU A 30 13.21 -12.45 -12.59
CA LEU A 30 11.90 -12.67 -11.97
C LEU A 30 10.83 -11.76 -12.60
N LEU A 31 11.17 -10.48 -12.77
CA LEU A 31 10.23 -9.50 -13.33
C LEU A 31 9.89 -9.80 -14.78
N ASP A 32 10.85 -10.24 -15.59
CA ASP A 32 10.64 -10.62 -16.97
C ASP A 32 9.78 -11.89 -17.09
N VAL A 33 10.04 -12.90 -16.25
CA VAL A 33 9.21 -14.11 -16.16
C VAL A 33 7.79 -13.77 -15.71
N ALA A 34 7.63 -12.89 -14.71
CA ALA A 34 6.32 -12.45 -14.23
C ALA A 34 5.53 -11.73 -15.33
N ALA A 35 6.14 -10.76 -16.01
CA ALA A 35 5.53 -10.04 -17.11
C ALA A 35 5.11 -10.98 -18.25
N THR A 36 5.97 -11.95 -18.59
CA THR A 36 5.68 -12.96 -19.61
C THR A 36 4.49 -13.83 -19.23
N ARG A 37 4.46 -14.38 -17.99
CA ARG A 37 3.36 -15.25 -17.52
C ARG A 37 2.03 -14.48 -17.47
N ILE A 38 2.04 -13.23 -17.02
CA ILE A 38 0.85 -12.39 -16.99
C ILE A 38 0.34 -12.18 -18.41
N ARG A 39 1.19 -11.78 -19.35
CA ARG A 39 0.79 -11.47 -20.73
C ARG A 39 0.43 -12.70 -21.57
N VAL A 40 0.93 -13.88 -21.24
CA VAL A 40 0.44 -15.14 -21.84
C VAL A 40 -1.03 -15.40 -21.45
N ASN A 41 -1.44 -15.02 -20.25
CA ASN A 41 -2.83 -15.17 -19.76
C ASN A 41 -3.75 -14.00 -20.16
N ALA A 42 -3.18 -12.80 -20.35
CA ALA A 42 -3.88 -11.58 -20.76
C ALA A 42 -2.93 -10.72 -21.62
N PRO A 43 -2.91 -10.88 -22.95
CA PRO A 43 -1.94 -10.24 -23.84
C PRO A 43 -1.92 -8.70 -23.75
N GLU A 44 -3.08 -8.09 -23.49
CA GLU A 44 -3.23 -6.64 -23.36
C GLU A 44 -3.00 -6.12 -21.93
N ALA A 45 -2.75 -7.00 -20.96
CA ALA A 45 -2.53 -6.57 -19.59
C ALA A 45 -1.27 -5.72 -19.44
N SER A 46 -1.38 -4.67 -18.62
CA SER A 46 -0.24 -3.89 -18.16
C SER A 46 0.32 -4.50 -16.87
N VAL A 47 1.64 -4.48 -16.74
CA VAL A 47 2.37 -5.05 -15.60
C VAL A 47 3.28 -3.99 -15.01
N TYR A 48 3.18 -3.80 -13.72
CA TYR A 48 3.98 -2.85 -12.95
C TYR A 48 4.64 -3.54 -11.76
N VAL A 49 5.82 -3.06 -11.38
CA VAL A 49 6.46 -3.37 -10.09
C VAL A 49 6.39 -2.14 -9.20
N TYR A 50 6.16 -2.34 -7.89
CA TYR A 50 6.15 -1.27 -6.90
C TYR A 50 6.86 -1.69 -5.60
N GLY A 51 6.80 -0.86 -4.59
CA GLY A 51 7.37 -1.16 -3.29
C GLY A 51 8.91 -1.20 -3.28
N SER A 52 9.48 -2.06 -2.46
CA SER A 52 10.91 -2.07 -2.18
C SER A 52 11.79 -2.43 -3.38
N VAL A 53 11.29 -3.20 -4.32
CA VAL A 53 12.02 -3.55 -5.56
C VAL A 53 12.08 -2.33 -6.48
N ALA A 54 10.98 -1.61 -6.66
CA ALA A 54 10.91 -0.42 -7.50
C ALA A 54 11.79 0.74 -6.98
N THR A 55 11.93 0.84 -5.64
CA THR A 55 12.73 1.89 -4.99
C THR A 55 14.19 1.49 -4.75
N GLY A 56 14.59 0.27 -5.11
CA GLY A 56 15.94 -0.27 -4.90
C GLY A 56 16.24 -0.65 -3.46
N ALA A 57 15.25 -0.62 -2.56
CA ALA A 57 15.41 -0.90 -1.13
C ALA A 57 15.22 -2.39 -0.76
N ALA A 58 14.92 -3.25 -1.74
CA ALA A 58 14.66 -4.68 -1.50
C ALA A 58 15.89 -5.42 -0.97
N ARG A 59 15.65 -6.27 0.03
CA ARG A 59 16.65 -7.16 0.64
C ARG A 59 16.32 -8.61 0.33
N SER A 60 17.17 -9.27 -0.44
CA SER A 60 17.04 -10.71 -0.71
C SER A 60 17.55 -11.51 0.49
N PRO A 61 16.86 -12.60 0.88
CA PRO A 61 15.55 -13.06 0.42
C PRO A 61 14.36 -12.52 1.23
N GLN A 62 14.58 -11.51 2.11
CA GLN A 62 13.60 -11.08 3.11
C GLN A 62 12.45 -10.22 2.56
N SER A 63 12.66 -9.53 1.44
CA SER A 63 11.63 -8.68 0.83
C SER A 63 10.70 -9.49 -0.06
N ASP A 64 9.42 -9.06 -0.11
CA ASP A 64 8.50 -9.49 -1.16
C ASP A 64 8.79 -8.75 -2.47
N VAL A 65 8.29 -9.31 -3.55
CA VAL A 65 8.17 -8.63 -4.84
C VAL A 65 6.71 -8.28 -5.05
N ASP A 66 6.42 -6.99 -5.07
CA ASP A 66 5.07 -6.46 -5.19
C ASP A 66 4.82 -6.06 -6.65
N LEU A 67 3.83 -6.70 -7.28
CA LEU A 67 3.42 -6.43 -8.66
C LEU A 67 1.96 -5.95 -8.70
N LEU A 68 1.66 -5.08 -9.65
CA LEU A 68 0.31 -4.73 -10.03
C LEU A 68 0.10 -5.11 -11.50
N THR A 69 -1.01 -5.79 -11.78
CA THR A 69 -1.48 -6.00 -13.14
C THR A 69 -2.80 -5.29 -13.38
N VAL A 70 -2.94 -4.68 -14.54
CA VAL A 70 -4.19 -4.07 -15.00
C VAL A 70 -4.68 -4.83 -16.21
N GLY A 71 -5.91 -5.37 -16.12
CA GLY A 71 -6.52 -6.18 -17.18
C GLY A 71 -6.36 -7.70 -17.00
N LEU A 72 -5.94 -8.18 -15.82
CA LEU A 72 -5.94 -9.60 -15.47
C LEU A 72 -6.84 -9.85 -14.26
N LEU A 73 -7.60 -10.94 -14.27
CA LEU A 73 -8.49 -11.33 -13.17
C LEU A 73 -7.69 -11.71 -11.91
N SER A 74 -8.22 -11.34 -10.73
CA SER A 74 -7.57 -11.52 -9.42
C SER A 74 -7.17 -12.97 -9.14
N ASP A 75 -8.02 -13.95 -9.47
CA ASP A 75 -7.71 -15.37 -9.25
C ASP A 75 -6.50 -15.85 -10.07
N ARG A 76 -6.39 -15.36 -11.30
CA ARG A 76 -5.25 -15.64 -12.19
C ARG A 76 -3.99 -14.97 -11.67
N ALA A 77 -4.08 -13.71 -11.25
CA ALA A 77 -2.98 -12.99 -10.65
C ALA A 77 -2.45 -13.72 -9.40
N ALA A 78 -3.34 -14.11 -8.49
CA ALA A 78 -2.99 -14.88 -7.30
C ALA A 78 -2.34 -16.24 -7.62
N SER A 79 -2.83 -16.95 -8.65
CA SER A 79 -2.26 -18.22 -9.08
C SER A 79 -0.83 -18.05 -9.64
N ILE A 80 -0.61 -17.03 -10.48
CA ILE A 80 0.72 -16.71 -11.01
C ILE A 80 1.66 -16.29 -9.88
N GLY A 81 1.21 -15.46 -8.93
CA GLY A 81 1.99 -15.04 -7.77
C GLY A 81 2.48 -16.22 -6.92
N ARG A 82 1.62 -17.20 -6.64
CA ARG A 82 2.02 -18.43 -5.93
C ARG A 82 3.07 -19.23 -6.69
N SER A 83 2.90 -19.41 -8.00
CA SER A 83 3.89 -20.12 -8.82
C SER A 83 5.25 -19.41 -8.81
N LEU A 84 5.27 -18.08 -9.00
CA LEU A 84 6.49 -17.29 -8.95
C LEU A 84 7.16 -17.32 -7.57
N SER A 85 6.37 -17.29 -6.49
CA SER A 85 6.88 -17.40 -5.13
C SER A 85 7.63 -18.71 -4.90
N THR A 86 7.13 -19.80 -5.48
CA THR A 86 7.81 -21.12 -5.42
C THR A 86 9.08 -21.12 -6.25
N ASP A 87 9.03 -20.66 -7.50
CA ASP A 87 10.16 -20.70 -8.44
C ASP A 87 11.32 -19.80 -7.99
N PHE A 88 11.02 -18.68 -7.31
CA PHE A 88 12.00 -17.69 -6.86
C PHE A 88 12.15 -17.59 -5.34
N SER A 89 11.84 -18.66 -4.62
CA SER A 89 11.90 -18.72 -3.14
C SER A 89 13.29 -18.43 -2.55
N ALA A 90 14.36 -18.65 -3.30
CA ALA A 90 15.73 -18.29 -2.90
C ALA A 90 16.02 -16.77 -3.04
N LEU A 91 15.23 -16.05 -3.83
CA LEU A 91 15.45 -14.62 -4.15
C LEU A 91 14.60 -13.69 -3.31
N CYS A 92 13.36 -14.07 -3.01
CA CYS A 92 12.38 -13.25 -2.29
C CYS A 92 11.54 -14.12 -1.35
N ARG A 93 10.91 -13.49 -0.37
CA ARG A 93 9.99 -14.13 0.57
C ARG A 93 8.71 -14.59 -0.12
N GLY A 94 8.25 -13.84 -1.11
CA GLY A 94 7.06 -14.11 -1.91
C GLY A 94 6.89 -13.11 -3.04
N VAL A 95 5.99 -13.44 -3.96
CA VAL A 95 5.56 -12.56 -5.05
C VAL A 95 4.06 -12.31 -4.88
N GLU A 96 3.71 -11.07 -4.59
CA GLU A 96 2.32 -10.63 -4.48
C GLU A 96 1.92 -9.89 -5.75
N ILE A 97 0.79 -10.27 -6.35
CA ILE A 97 0.28 -9.63 -7.57
C ILE A 97 -1.12 -9.07 -7.27
N ALA A 98 -1.21 -7.77 -7.10
CA ALA A 98 -2.47 -7.06 -7.08
C ALA A 98 -3.05 -7.01 -8.50
N ALA A 99 -4.37 -7.10 -8.62
CA ALA A 99 -5.08 -7.01 -9.89
C ALA A 99 -6.10 -5.87 -9.85
N ALA A 100 -6.15 -5.12 -10.95
CA ALA A 100 -7.12 -4.06 -11.18
C ALA A 100 -7.60 -4.11 -12.63
N MET A 101 -8.68 -3.41 -12.91
CA MET A 101 -9.17 -3.19 -14.26
C MET A 101 -8.91 -1.73 -14.68
N GLU A 102 -8.87 -1.45 -15.98
CA GLU A 102 -8.58 -0.09 -16.46
C GLU A 102 -9.64 0.92 -15.98
N GLU A 103 -10.89 0.47 -15.90
CA GLU A 103 -12.02 1.27 -15.44
C GLU A 103 -11.83 1.78 -14.00
N ASP A 104 -11.08 1.04 -13.15
CA ASP A 104 -10.79 1.43 -11.76
C ASP A 104 -9.98 2.73 -11.68
N PHE A 105 -9.23 3.05 -12.74
CA PHE A 105 -8.44 4.28 -12.83
C PHE A 105 -9.14 5.41 -13.59
N GLN A 106 -10.22 5.10 -14.32
CA GLN A 106 -10.92 6.08 -15.17
C GLN A 106 -12.06 6.81 -14.45
N ARG A 107 -12.55 6.28 -13.33
CA ARG A 107 -13.60 6.91 -12.54
C ARG A 107 -13.16 8.29 -12.03
N ALA A 108 -14.14 9.18 -11.80
CA ALA A 108 -13.89 10.54 -11.31
C ALA A 108 -13.77 10.63 -9.78
N ASP A 109 -14.06 9.55 -9.07
CA ASP A 109 -14.03 9.48 -7.61
C ASP A 109 -12.60 9.55 -7.03
N ASP A 110 -12.54 9.66 -5.71
CA ASP A 110 -11.25 9.79 -5.02
C ASP A 110 -10.48 8.48 -4.94
N GLU A 111 -11.15 7.33 -4.96
CA GLU A 111 -10.49 6.01 -5.06
C GLU A 111 -9.69 5.90 -6.35
N ALA A 112 -10.34 6.18 -7.49
CA ALA A 112 -9.66 6.18 -8.79
C ALA A 112 -8.56 7.25 -8.87
N TYR A 113 -8.78 8.41 -8.23
CA TYR A 113 -7.73 9.42 -8.11
C TYR A 113 -6.52 8.88 -7.35
N GLY A 114 -6.71 8.22 -6.19
CA GLY A 114 -5.65 7.56 -5.43
C GLY A 114 -4.94 6.48 -6.23
N GLY A 115 -5.68 5.69 -7.01
CA GLY A 115 -5.14 4.71 -7.94
C GLY A 115 -4.18 5.34 -8.98
N ARG A 116 -4.58 6.48 -9.57
CA ARG A 116 -3.70 7.21 -10.51
C ARG A 116 -2.46 7.79 -9.82
N VAL A 117 -2.61 8.35 -8.62
CA VAL A 117 -1.46 8.80 -7.80
C VAL A 117 -0.49 7.64 -7.55
N PHE A 118 -1.01 6.47 -7.20
CA PHE A 118 -0.21 5.27 -6.97
C PHE A 118 0.51 4.81 -8.22
N LEU A 119 -0.19 4.69 -9.35
CA LEU A 119 0.42 4.31 -10.62
C LEU A 119 1.55 5.27 -11.02
N HIS A 120 1.31 6.58 -10.91
CA HIS A 120 2.24 7.61 -11.36
C HIS A 120 3.51 7.67 -10.51
N HIS A 121 3.36 7.61 -9.19
CA HIS A 121 4.46 7.89 -8.27
C HIS A 121 5.16 6.65 -7.70
N TYR A 122 4.46 5.50 -7.64
CA TYR A 122 4.96 4.32 -6.93
C TYR A 122 5.21 3.12 -7.83
N CYS A 123 4.66 3.12 -9.05
CA CYS A 123 4.72 1.98 -9.95
C CYS A 123 5.71 2.21 -11.10
N VAL A 124 6.51 1.20 -11.37
CA VAL A 124 7.40 1.15 -12.55
C VAL A 124 6.83 0.16 -13.55
N ARG A 125 6.47 0.63 -14.74
CA ARG A 125 5.93 -0.22 -15.79
C ARG A 125 6.98 -1.19 -16.33
N LEU A 126 6.63 -2.46 -16.35
CA LEU A 126 7.46 -3.54 -16.90
C LEU A 126 7.05 -3.89 -18.34
N ALA A 127 5.74 -4.03 -18.58
CA ALA A 127 5.20 -4.43 -19.87
C ALA A 127 3.74 -3.94 -20.06
N GLY A 128 3.23 -4.04 -21.28
CA GLY A 128 1.86 -3.68 -21.65
C GLY A 128 1.66 -2.19 -21.93
N PRO A 129 0.43 -1.76 -22.25
CA PRO A 129 0.10 -0.37 -22.51
C PRO A 129 0.29 0.51 -21.25
N GLU A 130 0.42 1.80 -21.44
CA GLU A 130 0.47 2.76 -20.35
C GLU A 130 -0.95 3.11 -19.90
N ILE A 131 -1.25 2.85 -18.63
CA ILE A 131 -2.54 3.16 -18.01
C ILE A 131 -2.55 4.56 -17.43
N ASP A 132 -1.42 4.98 -16.83
CA ASP A 132 -1.26 6.35 -16.35
C ASP A 132 -1.07 7.30 -17.53
N ARG A 133 -2.04 8.20 -17.70
CA ARG A 133 -2.04 9.25 -18.72
C ARG A 133 -1.78 10.63 -18.12
N ALA A 134 -1.37 10.68 -16.86
CA ALA A 134 -1.06 11.94 -16.22
C ALA A 134 0.18 12.58 -16.86
N THR A 135 0.04 13.82 -17.29
CA THR A 135 1.14 14.59 -17.90
C THR A 135 1.99 15.33 -16.87
N SER A 136 1.55 15.33 -15.60
CA SER A 136 2.21 16.01 -14.50
C SER A 136 2.09 15.21 -13.21
N PRO A 137 3.08 15.29 -12.32
CA PRO A 137 3.01 14.70 -11.00
C PRO A 137 1.81 15.22 -10.19
N PHE A 138 1.31 14.40 -9.29
CA PHE A 138 0.18 14.75 -8.41
C PHE A 138 0.64 15.50 -7.16
N PRO A 139 -0.18 16.42 -6.63
CA PRO A 139 0.10 17.05 -5.34
C PRO A 139 -0.06 16.06 -4.19
N GLY A 140 0.78 16.21 -3.14
CA GLY A 140 0.64 15.48 -1.89
C GLY A 140 -0.33 16.19 -0.95
N ASP A 141 -1.59 16.20 -1.33
CA ASP A 141 -2.64 16.93 -0.65
C ASP A 141 -3.67 16.02 0.03
N ARG A 142 -4.70 16.65 0.60
CA ARG A 142 -5.81 15.96 1.26
C ARG A 142 -6.53 14.99 0.31
N ARG A 143 -6.65 15.32 -0.98
CA ARG A 143 -7.31 14.47 -1.96
C ARG A 143 -6.49 13.21 -2.23
N ALA A 144 -5.17 13.33 -2.35
CA ALA A 144 -4.29 12.18 -2.50
C ALA A 144 -4.35 11.28 -1.26
N ALA A 145 -4.30 11.84 -0.04
CA ALA A 145 -4.44 11.09 1.21
C ALA A 145 -5.78 10.34 1.29
N ARG A 146 -6.89 11.01 0.93
CA ARG A 146 -8.23 10.41 0.88
C ARG A 146 -8.32 9.32 -0.18
N GLY A 147 -7.73 9.52 -1.35
CA GLY A 147 -7.68 8.52 -2.42
C GLY A 147 -7.05 7.19 -1.96
N PHE A 148 -6.02 7.25 -1.12
CA PHE A 148 -5.36 6.06 -0.58
C PHE A 148 -6.14 5.36 0.54
N ASN A 149 -6.86 6.09 1.38
CA ASN A 149 -7.36 5.55 2.65
C ASN A 149 -8.78 6.01 3.02
N GLY A 150 -9.52 6.60 2.09
CA GLY A 150 -10.89 7.07 2.34
C GLY A 150 -11.91 5.98 2.70
N ASP A 151 -11.53 4.72 2.54
CA ASP A 151 -12.30 3.53 2.90
C ASP A 151 -12.00 3.00 4.32
N ILE A 152 -11.24 3.73 5.15
CA ILE A 152 -10.81 3.23 6.48
C ILE A 152 -12.00 2.90 7.40
N ALA A 153 -13.08 3.67 7.34
CA ALA A 153 -14.28 3.41 8.13
C ALA A 153 -14.99 2.11 7.71
N ASP A 154 -15.06 1.82 6.40
CA ASP A 154 -15.61 0.57 5.87
C ASP A 154 -14.74 -0.63 6.26
N HIS A 155 -13.43 -0.46 6.26
CA HIS A 155 -12.52 -1.48 6.76
C HIS A 155 -12.76 -1.77 8.23
N LEU A 156 -12.89 -0.75 9.08
CA LEU A 156 -13.18 -0.91 10.50
C LEU A 156 -14.50 -1.68 10.71
N ALA A 157 -15.56 -1.33 9.99
CA ALA A 157 -16.84 -2.02 10.05
C ALA A 157 -16.70 -3.51 9.66
N ARG A 158 -16.01 -3.81 8.55
CA ARG A 158 -15.75 -5.19 8.09
C ARG A 158 -14.88 -5.98 9.07
N TRP A 159 -13.87 -5.39 9.71
CA TRP A 159 -13.04 -6.09 10.69
C TRP A 159 -13.81 -6.46 11.94
N ARG A 160 -14.71 -5.58 12.42
CA ARG A 160 -15.60 -5.85 13.54
C ARG A 160 -16.52 -7.05 13.27
N GLN A 161 -17.04 -7.15 12.04
CA GLN A 161 -17.91 -8.28 11.64
C GLN A 161 -17.14 -9.60 11.52
N ARG A 162 -15.84 -9.57 11.29
CA ARG A 162 -15.01 -10.76 11.05
C ARG A 162 -14.24 -11.25 12.28
N LEU A 163 -14.43 -10.63 13.44
CA LEU A 163 -13.71 -10.98 14.67
C LEU A 163 -13.86 -12.45 15.07
N ASP A 164 -15.06 -13.01 14.89
CA ASP A 164 -15.36 -14.39 15.29
C ASP A 164 -14.99 -15.43 14.22
N ASP A 165 -14.83 -15.00 12.97
CA ASP A 165 -14.65 -15.89 11.82
C ASP A 165 -13.22 -15.90 11.26
N THR A 166 -12.32 -15.07 11.80
CA THR A 166 -10.98 -14.89 11.25
C THR A 166 -9.93 -15.02 12.35
N ASP A 167 -8.82 -15.68 12.04
CA ASP A 167 -7.66 -15.71 12.92
C ASP A 167 -7.22 -14.30 13.33
N ALA A 168 -7.11 -14.07 14.63
CA ALA A 168 -6.84 -12.75 15.20
C ALA A 168 -5.48 -12.19 14.77
N GLU A 169 -4.47 -13.05 14.56
CA GLU A 169 -3.15 -12.62 14.07
C GLU A 169 -3.25 -12.12 12.63
N VAL A 170 -3.94 -12.86 11.77
CA VAL A 170 -4.13 -12.49 10.36
C VAL A 170 -4.94 -11.20 10.26
N LEU A 171 -6.07 -11.12 10.97
CA LEU A 171 -6.94 -9.95 10.96
C LEU A 171 -6.24 -8.73 11.57
N GLY A 172 -5.54 -8.90 12.70
CA GLY A 172 -4.79 -7.85 13.36
C GLY A 172 -3.68 -7.27 12.49
N ARG A 173 -2.95 -8.10 11.76
CA ARG A 173 -1.92 -7.66 10.82
C ARG A 173 -2.50 -6.84 9.67
N VAL A 174 -3.62 -7.28 9.09
CA VAL A 174 -4.29 -6.55 8.00
C VAL A 174 -4.84 -5.22 8.51
N ALA A 175 -5.53 -5.22 9.65
CA ALA A 175 -6.07 -4.02 10.28
C ALA A 175 -4.96 -3.02 10.63
N ALA A 176 -3.88 -3.49 11.24
CA ALA A 176 -2.73 -2.66 11.57
C ALA A 176 -2.10 -2.01 10.32
N ARG A 177 -1.86 -2.78 9.25
CA ARG A 177 -1.26 -2.27 8.01
C ARG A 177 -2.09 -1.14 7.39
N LYS A 178 -3.41 -1.31 7.29
CA LYS A 178 -4.31 -0.32 6.70
C LYS A 178 -4.45 0.91 7.60
N THR A 179 -4.62 0.72 8.92
CA THR A 179 -4.70 1.83 9.89
C THR A 179 -3.44 2.69 9.84
N LEU A 180 -2.26 2.08 9.78
CA LEU A 180 -1.00 2.83 9.73
C LEU A 180 -0.78 3.57 8.41
N LEU A 181 -1.39 3.12 7.30
CA LEU A 181 -1.44 3.90 6.07
C LEU A 181 -2.38 5.10 6.20
N ALA A 182 -3.50 4.95 6.92
CA ALA A 182 -4.37 6.10 7.23
C ALA A 182 -3.65 7.11 8.13
N VAL A 183 -2.88 6.66 9.13
CA VAL A 183 -2.00 7.53 9.94
C VAL A 183 -0.99 8.27 9.08
N ALA A 184 -0.41 7.61 8.07
CA ALA A 184 0.51 8.27 7.14
C ALA A 184 -0.19 9.38 6.33
N GLY A 185 -1.44 9.17 5.91
CA GLY A 185 -2.27 10.21 5.29
C GLY A 185 -2.55 11.39 6.22
N LEU A 186 -2.92 11.11 7.48
CA LEU A 186 -3.12 12.15 8.51
C LEU A 186 -1.85 12.99 8.75
N ALA A 187 -0.72 12.34 8.99
CA ALA A 187 0.56 13.00 9.21
C ALA A 187 1.00 13.81 7.98
N SER A 188 0.77 13.27 6.77
CA SER A 188 1.11 13.96 5.52
C SER A 188 0.34 15.27 5.35
N VAL A 189 -0.96 15.27 5.64
CA VAL A 189 -1.82 16.45 5.53
C VAL A 189 -1.53 17.45 6.65
N HIS A 190 -1.33 16.98 7.90
CA HIS A 190 -1.08 17.83 9.05
C HIS A 190 0.25 18.59 8.94
N ASP A 191 1.34 17.87 8.58
CA ASP A 191 2.69 18.44 8.56
C ASP A 191 3.05 19.08 7.20
N ALA A 192 2.14 19.05 6.22
CA ALA A 192 2.41 19.44 4.83
C ALA A 192 3.65 18.73 4.25
N VAL A 193 3.76 17.44 4.51
CA VAL A 193 4.77 16.52 3.96
C VAL A 193 4.09 15.38 3.23
N TRP A 194 4.85 14.47 2.69
CA TRP A 194 4.28 13.24 2.14
C TRP A 194 5.10 12.04 2.58
N THR A 195 4.44 11.06 3.16
CA THR A 195 5.07 9.80 3.58
C THR A 195 4.08 8.65 3.52
N THR A 196 4.55 7.48 3.10
CA THR A 196 3.86 6.19 3.26
C THR A 196 4.61 5.28 4.24
N ASP A 197 5.74 5.75 4.80
CA ASP A 197 6.49 5.01 5.83
C ASP A 197 5.75 5.04 7.15
N ARG A 198 5.33 3.86 7.60
CA ARG A 198 4.54 3.68 8.82
C ARG A 198 5.26 4.14 10.08
N SER A 199 6.57 3.95 10.15
CA SER A 199 7.35 4.33 11.35
C SER A 199 7.49 5.85 11.45
N ASP A 200 7.77 6.53 10.32
CA ASP A 200 7.81 7.99 10.24
C ASP A 200 6.43 8.60 10.58
N ALA A 201 5.37 8.04 9.99
CA ALA A 201 4.01 8.49 10.24
C ALA A 201 3.60 8.38 11.71
N ILE A 202 3.90 7.25 12.37
CA ILE A 202 3.64 7.06 13.80
C ILE A 202 4.42 8.06 14.62
N GLN A 203 5.69 8.26 14.33
CA GLN A 203 6.53 9.20 15.08
C GLN A 203 5.92 10.61 15.03
N ARG A 204 5.49 11.08 13.87
CA ARG A 204 4.85 12.38 13.68
C ARG A 204 3.49 12.46 14.38
N TRP A 205 2.62 11.48 14.13
CA TRP A 205 1.26 11.51 14.67
C TRP A 205 1.22 11.35 16.20
N SER A 206 2.17 10.62 16.79
CA SER A 206 2.33 10.52 18.24
C SER A 206 2.81 11.79 18.91
N GLN A 207 3.43 12.73 18.18
CA GLN A 207 3.75 14.06 18.72
C GLN A 207 2.50 14.93 18.82
N VAL A 208 1.55 14.77 17.89
CA VAL A 208 0.27 15.47 17.88
C VAL A 208 -0.71 14.84 18.87
N HIS A 209 -0.70 13.51 18.97
CA HIS A 209 -1.59 12.70 19.79
C HIS A 209 -0.81 11.71 20.67
N PRO A 210 -0.16 12.18 21.76
CA PRO A 210 0.68 11.33 22.62
C PRO A 210 -0.07 10.17 23.27
N ASP A 211 -1.36 10.33 23.49
CA ASP A 211 -2.26 9.33 24.05
C ASP A 211 -2.52 8.13 23.10
N LEU A 212 -2.23 8.26 21.81
CA LEU A 212 -2.29 7.16 20.82
C LEU A 212 -0.94 6.43 20.65
N ALA A 213 0.16 6.96 21.18
CA ALA A 213 1.51 6.49 20.87
C ALA A 213 1.72 4.99 21.13
N ASP A 214 1.30 4.50 22.31
CA ASP A 214 1.46 3.08 22.66
C ASP A 214 0.61 2.16 21.76
N GLY A 215 -0.63 2.54 21.46
CA GLY A 215 -1.49 1.79 20.56
C GLY A 215 -0.93 1.74 19.14
N LEU A 216 -0.45 2.84 18.61
CA LEU A 216 0.17 2.90 17.28
C LEU A 216 1.46 2.08 17.21
N LYS A 217 2.26 2.06 18.25
CA LYS A 217 3.47 1.24 18.34
C LYS A 217 3.11 -0.26 18.33
N GLU A 218 2.09 -0.67 19.05
CA GLU A 218 1.63 -2.06 19.04
C GLU A 218 1.12 -2.46 17.64
N LEU A 219 0.34 -1.60 16.97
CA LEU A 219 -0.06 -1.84 15.58
C LEU A 219 1.16 -1.95 14.63
N LEU A 220 2.22 -1.18 14.86
CA LEU A 220 3.44 -1.30 14.07
C LEU A 220 4.10 -2.67 14.25
N ASP A 221 4.15 -3.18 15.47
CA ASP A 221 4.71 -4.49 15.77
C ASP A 221 3.88 -5.61 15.11
N TRP A 222 2.54 -5.54 15.12
CA TRP A 222 1.69 -6.47 14.38
C TRP A 222 1.92 -6.38 12.86
N SER A 223 1.97 -5.16 12.32
CA SER A 223 2.15 -4.95 10.88
C SER A 223 3.46 -5.52 10.34
N SER A 224 4.50 -5.55 11.18
CA SER A 224 5.86 -6.02 10.88
C SER A 224 6.15 -7.43 11.40
N GLN A 225 5.15 -8.12 11.96
CA GLN A 225 5.26 -9.48 12.54
C GLN A 225 6.31 -9.57 13.68
N ARG A 226 6.58 -8.48 14.40
CA ARG A 226 7.38 -8.49 15.61
C ARG A 226 6.63 -9.06 16.81
N SER A 227 5.31 -8.93 16.79
CA SER A 227 4.38 -9.55 17.72
C SER A 227 3.09 -9.90 16.99
N SER A 228 2.28 -10.79 17.60
CA SER A 228 1.00 -11.22 17.06
C SER A 228 -0.16 -10.62 17.84
N ALA A 229 -1.23 -10.27 17.14
CA ALA A 229 -2.46 -9.84 17.74
C ALA A 229 -3.16 -11.04 18.43
N THR A 230 -3.66 -10.81 19.65
CA THR A 230 -4.63 -11.73 20.26
C THR A 230 -6.04 -11.17 20.08
N LEU A 231 -7.07 -12.03 20.15
CA LEU A 231 -8.45 -11.59 19.99
C LEU A 231 -8.81 -10.44 20.94
N VAL A 232 -8.42 -10.55 22.22
CA VAL A 232 -8.67 -9.52 23.24
C VAL A 232 -8.03 -8.19 22.88
N ARG A 233 -6.75 -8.21 22.47
CA ARG A 233 -6.03 -6.99 22.09
C ARG A 233 -6.58 -6.38 20.80
N LEU A 234 -6.91 -7.22 19.82
CA LEU A 234 -7.52 -6.77 18.57
C LEU A 234 -8.87 -6.11 18.81
N THR A 235 -9.76 -6.73 19.59
CA THR A 235 -11.07 -6.17 19.97
C THR A 235 -10.89 -4.82 20.66
N HIS A 236 -9.94 -4.72 21.59
CA HIS A 236 -9.62 -3.46 22.26
C HIS A 236 -9.20 -2.37 21.26
N HIS A 237 -8.26 -2.67 20.36
CA HIS A 237 -7.79 -1.67 19.39
C HIS A 237 -8.85 -1.27 18.36
N LEU A 238 -9.73 -2.20 17.95
CA LEU A 238 -10.87 -1.89 17.08
C LEU A 238 -11.88 -0.94 17.71
N ALA A 239 -11.96 -0.91 19.04
CA ALA A 239 -12.84 -0.03 19.81
C ALA A 239 -12.14 1.23 20.36
N THR A 240 -10.84 1.38 20.14
CA THR A 240 -10.06 2.52 20.68
C THR A 240 -9.15 3.12 19.62
N THR A 241 -7.93 2.61 19.48
CA THR A 241 -6.90 3.22 18.61
C THR A 241 -7.34 3.28 17.15
N ILE A 242 -7.87 2.17 16.61
CA ILE A 242 -8.24 2.08 15.19
C ILE A 242 -9.48 2.93 14.90
N GLU A 243 -10.50 2.85 15.77
CA GLU A 243 -11.70 3.69 15.67
C GLU A 243 -11.34 5.17 15.69
N ARG A 244 -10.53 5.57 16.64
CA ARG A 244 -10.10 6.96 16.77
C ARG A 244 -9.31 7.47 15.57
N ILE A 245 -8.46 6.64 14.97
CA ILE A 245 -7.77 6.98 13.71
C ILE A 245 -8.78 7.11 12.57
N ALA A 246 -9.77 6.23 12.46
CA ALA A 246 -10.81 6.33 11.45
C ALA A 246 -11.64 7.61 11.59
N ASP A 247 -12.00 7.99 12.82
CA ASP A 247 -12.73 9.23 13.12
C ASP A 247 -11.91 10.47 12.79
N GLN A 248 -10.63 10.50 13.19
CA GLN A 248 -9.72 11.60 12.85
C GLN A 248 -9.52 11.70 11.33
N PHE A 249 -9.37 10.57 10.64
CA PHE A 249 -9.24 10.55 9.19
C PHE A 249 -10.50 11.10 8.51
N ALA A 250 -11.68 10.70 8.97
CA ALA A 250 -12.96 11.24 8.47
C ALA A 250 -13.06 12.76 8.66
N ALA A 251 -12.64 13.28 9.82
CA ALA A 251 -12.70 14.71 10.14
C ALA A 251 -11.68 15.54 9.36
N ASP A 252 -10.43 15.10 9.29
CA ASP A 252 -9.30 15.89 8.80
C ASP A 252 -9.02 15.68 7.31
N VAL A 253 -9.28 14.50 6.78
CA VAL A 253 -8.99 14.10 5.39
C VAL A 253 -10.27 13.88 4.59
N GLY A 254 -11.28 13.27 5.20
CA GLY A 254 -12.53 12.87 4.58
C GLY A 254 -12.52 11.40 4.14
N LEU A 255 -13.73 10.84 4.02
CA LEU A 255 -13.95 9.46 3.53
C LEU A 255 -14.36 9.48 2.05
N TRP A 256 -14.34 8.29 1.44
CA TRP A 256 -14.97 8.13 0.13
C TRP A 256 -16.47 8.34 0.25
N PRO A 257 -17.12 8.96 -0.76
CA PRO A 257 -18.57 9.03 -0.78
C PRO A 257 -19.16 7.62 -0.85
N THR A 258 -20.11 7.32 0.03
CA THR A 258 -20.90 6.08 0.03
C THR A 258 -21.91 6.10 -1.10
#